data_c3e1a16ab9e2f66db04414e66cacd11d
#
_entry.id   c3e1a16ab9e2f66db04414e66cacd11d
#
_cell.length_a   1.000
_cell.length_b   1.000
_cell.length_c   1.000
_cell.angle_alpha   90.00
_cell.angle_beta   90.00
_cell.angle_gamma   90.00
#
_symmetry.space_group_name_H-M   'P 1'
#
loop_
_entity.id
_entity.type
_entity.pdbx_description
1 polymer ?
#
loop_
_entity_poly.entity_id
_entity_poly.type
_entity_poly.pdbx_seq_one_letter_code
_entity_poly.pdbx_strand_id
1 'polypeptide(L)'
;INRKKMKVIITGACAVSARSVLRSLKMSPLFESTEFVGWDMCNLLYGVYEGIFDRIYKVPAVSDVSYRAVVEDILNKEKPDAVIVVPEVEVLYWSEYTFDVPYIVPPKEFSKLVISKERLFDALKDTRLVPKHITLTVNEIEDPSFINPLGFPVWIRDGAAGTASGKGAFKATCYDDLKAWVKINQGIMQFQLSEFLPGGNYGCFCLFKKGKLIKIAQAERIEYIMAKVAISGVTGNTSKGRLLNDELIKNTALDAISRLCQITGEEMNGLVVVDMKGDTNNIPIITE
;
A
#
# COMPACT_ATOMS: atom_id res chain seq x y z
N ILE A 1 18.61 23.50 -27.84
CA ILE A 1 19.30 22.89 -26.67
C ILE A 1 18.95 21.43 -26.74
N ASN A 2 19.92 20.58 -27.11
CA ASN A 2 19.76 19.11 -27.01
C ASN A 2 19.57 18.77 -25.53
N ARG A 3 18.33 18.62 -25.06
CA ARG A 3 18.08 18.06 -23.73
C ARG A 3 18.56 16.61 -23.79
N LYS A 4 19.48 16.22 -22.88
CA LYS A 4 19.85 14.82 -22.65
C LYS A 4 18.55 14.02 -22.47
N LYS A 5 18.39 12.95 -23.23
CA LYS A 5 17.24 12.06 -23.11
C LYS A 5 17.23 11.48 -21.68
N MET A 6 16.19 11.79 -20.90
CA MET A 6 16.05 11.27 -19.53
C MET A 6 15.77 9.78 -19.58
N LYS A 7 16.30 9.04 -18.62
CA LYS A 7 15.99 7.61 -18.42
C LYS A 7 15.48 7.39 -16.99
N VAL A 8 14.32 6.78 -16.87
CA VAL A 8 13.67 6.49 -15.57
C VAL A 8 13.40 5.00 -15.47
N ILE A 9 13.77 4.41 -14.34
CA ILE A 9 13.37 3.06 -14.00
C ILE A 9 12.14 3.11 -13.09
N ILE A 10 11.16 2.23 -13.36
CA ILE A 10 9.97 2.05 -12.50
C ILE A 10 9.94 0.57 -12.09
N THR A 11 9.91 0.32 -10.79
CA THR A 11 9.92 -1.03 -10.24
C THR A 11 8.53 -1.63 -10.15
N GLY A 12 8.42 -2.97 -10.11
CA GLY A 12 7.11 -3.63 -10.14
C GLY A 12 6.37 -3.47 -11.47
N ALA A 13 7.10 -3.49 -12.59
CA ALA A 13 6.62 -3.13 -13.93
C ALA A 13 5.41 -3.92 -14.42
N CYS A 14 5.17 -5.13 -13.88
CA CYS A 14 3.99 -5.95 -14.19
C CYS A 14 2.76 -5.61 -13.36
N ALA A 15 2.92 -4.83 -12.28
CA ALA A 15 1.82 -4.43 -11.41
C ALA A 15 0.99 -3.28 -12.00
N VAL A 16 -0.28 -3.23 -11.65
CA VAL A 16 -1.21 -2.18 -12.10
C VAL A 16 -0.74 -0.79 -11.68
N SER A 17 -0.24 -0.64 -10.45
CA SER A 17 0.26 0.62 -9.89
C SER A 17 1.44 1.18 -10.68
N ALA A 18 2.48 0.39 -10.95
CA ALA A 18 3.64 0.81 -11.71
C ALA A 18 3.28 1.22 -13.15
N ARG A 19 2.41 0.44 -13.81
CA ARG A 19 1.91 0.75 -15.15
C ARG A 19 1.08 2.04 -15.17
N SER A 20 0.31 2.29 -14.12
CA SER A 20 -0.46 3.54 -13.96
C SER A 20 0.46 4.75 -13.76
N VAL A 21 1.53 4.60 -12.98
CA VAL A 21 2.57 5.64 -12.82
C VAL A 21 3.19 5.95 -14.18
N LEU A 22 3.61 4.94 -14.94
CA LEU A 22 4.19 5.13 -16.26
C LEU A 22 3.25 5.87 -17.22
N ARG A 23 1.98 5.44 -17.29
CA ARG A 23 0.97 6.10 -18.14
C ARG A 23 0.79 7.57 -17.75
N SER A 24 0.72 7.85 -16.44
CA SER A 24 0.57 9.21 -15.93
C SER A 24 1.77 10.09 -16.31
N LEU A 25 3.00 9.56 -16.23
CA LEU A 25 4.20 10.28 -16.64
C LEU A 25 4.18 10.56 -18.15
N LYS A 26 3.82 9.57 -18.98
CA LYS A 26 3.72 9.74 -20.44
C LYS A 26 2.66 10.76 -20.88
N MET A 27 1.69 11.08 -20.04
CA MET A 27 0.71 12.16 -20.32
C MET A 27 1.32 13.55 -20.16
N SER A 28 2.45 13.70 -19.50
CA SER A 28 3.10 14.99 -19.30
C SER A 28 4.13 15.27 -20.40
N PRO A 29 4.09 16.43 -21.06
CA PRO A 29 5.09 16.83 -22.07
C PRO A 29 6.53 16.84 -21.55
N LEU A 30 6.70 16.93 -20.22
CA LEU A 30 8.03 16.90 -19.60
C LEU A 30 8.76 15.56 -19.80
N PHE A 31 8.01 14.49 -20.03
CA PHE A 31 8.52 13.11 -20.16
C PHE A 31 8.39 12.55 -21.58
N GLU A 32 8.02 13.35 -22.58
CA GLU A 32 7.78 12.92 -23.96
C GLU A 32 8.98 12.18 -24.58
N SER A 33 10.21 12.65 -24.31
CA SER A 33 11.44 12.02 -24.79
C SER A 33 12.11 11.09 -23.76
N THR A 34 11.42 10.76 -22.66
CA THR A 34 11.97 9.91 -21.60
C THR A 34 11.93 8.45 -21.99
N GLU A 35 13.02 7.75 -21.73
CA GLU A 35 13.11 6.30 -21.83
C GLU A 35 12.69 5.68 -20.50
N PHE A 36 11.70 4.79 -20.56
CA PHE A 36 11.16 4.11 -19.38
C PHE A 36 11.56 2.63 -19.37
N VAL A 37 12.36 2.28 -18.39
CA VAL A 37 12.79 0.91 -18.14
C VAL A 37 12.05 0.39 -16.89
N GLY A 38 11.74 -0.89 -16.85
CA GLY A 38 11.13 -1.49 -15.69
C GLY A 38 11.87 -2.71 -15.22
N TRP A 39 11.58 -3.15 -14.01
CA TRP A 39 11.86 -4.51 -13.58
C TRP A 39 10.73 -5.10 -12.74
N ASP A 40 10.68 -6.43 -12.71
CA ASP A 40 9.69 -7.16 -11.91
C ASP A 40 10.21 -8.56 -11.55
N MET A 41 9.73 -9.10 -10.44
CA MET A 41 10.01 -10.48 -10.04
C MET A 41 9.05 -11.49 -10.67
N CYS A 42 8.02 -11.04 -11.39
CA CYS A 42 6.99 -11.89 -11.99
C CYS A 42 7.55 -12.80 -13.08
N ASN A 43 7.10 -14.06 -13.12
CA ASN A 43 7.48 -15.00 -14.18
C ASN A 43 6.80 -14.67 -15.51
N LEU A 44 5.58 -14.16 -15.49
CA LEU A 44 4.84 -13.68 -16.65
C LEU A 44 4.97 -12.15 -16.69
N LEU A 45 5.77 -11.65 -17.61
CA LEU A 45 6.04 -10.22 -17.74
C LEU A 45 4.88 -9.51 -18.46
N TYR A 46 3.76 -9.33 -17.79
CA TYR A 46 2.59 -8.62 -18.33
C TYR A 46 2.95 -7.22 -18.84
N GLY A 47 3.89 -6.54 -18.21
CA GLY A 47 4.40 -5.26 -18.68
C GLY A 47 5.07 -5.36 -20.07
N VAL A 48 5.73 -6.49 -20.38
CA VAL A 48 6.29 -6.76 -21.72
C VAL A 48 5.16 -6.94 -22.73
N TYR A 49 4.14 -7.71 -22.38
CA TYR A 49 2.99 -7.93 -23.26
C TYR A 49 2.24 -6.64 -23.60
N GLU A 50 2.08 -5.74 -22.64
CA GLU A 50 1.43 -4.46 -22.83
C GLU A 50 2.27 -3.49 -23.69
N GLY A 51 3.59 -3.66 -23.74
CA GLY A 51 4.50 -2.88 -24.60
C GLY A 51 4.64 -1.40 -24.26
N ILE A 52 4.33 -1.00 -23.02
CA ILE A 52 4.41 0.43 -22.61
C ILE A 52 5.79 0.85 -22.09
N PHE A 53 6.60 -0.10 -21.64
CA PHE A 53 8.00 0.13 -21.27
C PHE A 53 8.91 -0.07 -22.48
N ASP A 54 10.00 0.67 -22.54
CA ASP A 54 11.03 0.47 -23.58
C ASP A 54 11.80 -0.86 -23.37
N ARG A 55 12.02 -1.23 -22.09
CA ARG A 55 12.60 -2.52 -21.67
C ARG A 55 12.08 -2.93 -20.29
N ILE A 56 12.00 -4.23 -20.04
CA ILE A 56 11.71 -4.77 -18.71
C ILE A 56 12.75 -5.87 -18.39
N TYR A 57 13.30 -5.81 -17.18
CA TYR A 57 14.19 -6.82 -16.63
C TYR A 57 13.43 -7.70 -15.64
N LYS A 58 13.79 -8.99 -15.61
CA LYS A 58 13.39 -9.88 -14.53
C LYS A 58 14.42 -9.74 -13.41
N VAL A 59 13.93 -9.55 -12.19
CA VAL A 59 14.75 -9.53 -10.97
C VAL A 59 14.28 -10.63 -10.02
N PRO A 60 15.14 -11.08 -9.08
CA PRO A 60 14.70 -11.97 -8.01
C PRO A 60 13.73 -11.24 -7.06
N ALA A 61 13.08 -12.01 -6.18
CA ALA A 61 12.33 -11.41 -5.08
C ALA A 61 13.27 -10.65 -4.13
N VAL A 62 12.78 -9.61 -3.48
CA VAL A 62 13.56 -8.79 -2.51
C VAL A 62 14.17 -9.63 -1.37
N SER A 63 13.51 -10.74 -1.00
CA SER A 63 14.01 -11.69 0.01
C SER A 63 15.15 -12.58 -0.48
N ASP A 64 15.45 -12.60 -1.77
CA ASP A 64 16.54 -13.35 -2.33
C ASP A 64 17.87 -12.61 -2.14
N VAL A 65 18.90 -13.32 -1.69
CA VAL A 65 20.23 -12.76 -1.43
C VAL A 65 20.87 -12.12 -2.68
N SER A 66 20.49 -12.56 -3.87
CA SER A 66 21.00 -12.04 -5.14
C SER A 66 20.31 -10.74 -5.61
N TYR A 67 19.18 -10.34 -4.99
CA TYR A 67 18.41 -9.17 -5.42
C TYR A 67 19.27 -7.93 -5.59
N ARG A 68 20.07 -7.60 -4.56
CA ARG A 68 20.92 -6.41 -4.57
C ARG A 68 21.90 -6.39 -5.74
N ALA A 69 22.63 -7.49 -5.91
CA ALA A 69 23.64 -7.59 -6.97
C ALA A 69 23.01 -7.46 -8.38
N VAL A 70 21.85 -8.09 -8.60
CA VAL A 70 21.12 -8.00 -9.87
C VAL A 70 20.64 -6.57 -10.13
N VAL A 71 20.09 -5.92 -9.14
CA VAL A 71 19.59 -4.53 -9.26
C VAL A 71 20.76 -3.57 -9.53
N GLU A 72 21.87 -3.69 -8.79
CA GLU A 72 23.08 -2.87 -9.01
C GLU A 72 23.67 -3.09 -10.42
N ASP A 73 23.67 -4.30 -10.95
CA ASP A 73 24.08 -4.57 -12.33
C ASP A 73 23.18 -3.87 -13.36
N ILE A 74 21.87 -3.92 -13.17
CA ILE A 74 20.91 -3.20 -14.02
C ILE A 74 21.12 -1.69 -13.94
N LEU A 75 21.32 -1.13 -12.73
CA LEU A 75 21.59 0.30 -12.54
C LEU A 75 22.87 0.72 -13.25
N ASN A 76 23.96 -0.06 -13.14
CA ASN A 76 25.22 0.18 -13.80
C ASN A 76 25.11 0.14 -15.33
N LYS A 77 24.33 -0.82 -15.85
CA LYS A 77 24.08 -0.98 -17.29
C LYS A 77 23.22 0.15 -17.85
N GLU A 78 22.11 0.46 -17.19
CA GLU A 78 21.12 1.42 -17.67
C GLU A 78 21.48 2.87 -17.37
N LYS A 79 22.21 3.14 -16.30
CA LYS A 79 22.58 4.48 -15.81
C LYS A 79 21.38 5.44 -15.78
N PRO A 80 20.31 5.10 -15.07
CA PRO A 80 19.09 5.93 -15.05
C PRO A 80 19.33 7.26 -14.34
N ASP A 81 18.58 8.26 -14.74
CA ASP A 81 18.56 9.57 -14.06
C ASP A 81 17.72 9.54 -12.77
N ALA A 82 16.79 8.56 -12.64
CA ALA A 82 16.03 8.31 -11.41
C ALA A 82 15.40 6.91 -11.39
N VAL A 83 15.08 6.44 -10.18
CA VAL A 83 14.28 5.23 -9.94
C VAL A 83 13.01 5.59 -9.18
N ILE A 84 11.86 5.10 -9.65
CA ILE A 84 10.57 5.17 -8.95
C ILE A 84 10.28 3.79 -8.38
N VAL A 85 10.37 3.66 -7.08
CA VAL A 85 10.15 2.40 -6.36
C VAL A 85 8.66 2.30 -6.00
N VAL A 86 7.99 1.23 -6.44
CA VAL A 86 6.53 1.10 -6.31
C VAL A 86 6.08 -0.02 -5.36
N PRO A 87 6.57 -1.28 -5.46
CA PRO A 87 6.15 -2.33 -4.54
C PRO A 87 6.58 -2.06 -3.09
N GLU A 88 5.67 -2.24 -2.13
CA GLU A 88 5.93 -1.98 -0.70
C GLU A 88 7.18 -2.69 -0.17
N VAL A 89 7.38 -3.95 -0.55
CA VAL A 89 8.56 -4.72 -0.13
C VAL A 89 9.86 -4.15 -0.69
N GLU A 90 9.85 -3.61 -1.91
CA GLU A 90 10.99 -2.89 -2.48
C GLU A 90 11.15 -1.52 -1.81
N VAL A 91 10.06 -0.79 -1.55
CA VAL A 91 10.11 0.49 -0.81
C VAL A 91 10.79 0.30 0.54
N LEU A 92 10.41 -0.74 1.30
CA LEU A 92 11.06 -1.06 2.56
C LEU A 92 12.54 -1.35 2.36
N TYR A 93 12.90 -2.20 1.42
CA TYR A 93 14.29 -2.55 1.14
C TYR A 93 15.12 -1.32 0.75
N TRP A 94 14.59 -0.47 -0.14
CA TRP A 94 15.26 0.76 -0.59
C TRP A 94 15.32 1.83 0.50
N SER A 95 14.49 1.76 1.52
CA SER A 95 14.59 2.61 2.71
C SER A 95 15.72 2.15 3.67
N GLU A 96 16.05 0.85 3.65
CA GLU A 96 17.09 0.27 4.49
C GLU A 96 18.50 0.34 3.86
N TYR A 97 18.58 0.32 2.54
CA TYR A 97 19.84 0.26 1.79
C TYR A 97 19.97 1.44 0.83
N THR A 98 21.20 1.93 0.68
CA THR A 98 21.50 3.03 -0.25
C THR A 98 21.94 2.48 -1.60
N PHE A 99 21.45 3.12 -2.67
CA PHE A 99 21.82 2.86 -4.06
C PHE A 99 22.39 4.14 -4.69
N ASP A 100 23.35 3.99 -5.58
CA ASP A 100 23.99 5.13 -6.27
C ASP A 100 23.15 5.60 -7.49
N VAL A 101 21.95 6.05 -7.19
CA VAL A 101 21.01 6.62 -8.17
C VAL A 101 19.99 7.51 -7.44
N PRO A 102 19.48 8.58 -8.04
CA PRO A 102 18.41 9.37 -7.44
C PRO A 102 17.11 8.55 -7.29
N TYR A 103 16.59 8.48 -6.08
CA TYR A 103 15.27 7.92 -5.76
C TYR A 103 14.69 8.61 -4.53
N ILE A 104 13.42 8.39 -4.28
CA ILE A 104 12.74 8.93 -3.11
C ILE A 104 11.77 7.88 -2.55
N VAL A 105 11.95 7.51 -1.29
CA VAL A 105 11.11 6.55 -0.55
C VAL A 105 10.86 7.09 0.86
N PRO A 106 9.83 6.60 1.55
CA PRO A 106 9.62 6.89 2.97
C PRO A 106 10.82 6.42 3.81
N PRO A 107 11.05 7.04 4.98
CA PRO A 107 12.17 6.67 5.84
C PRO A 107 12.00 5.26 6.43
N LYS A 108 13.09 4.68 6.88
CA LYS A 108 13.20 3.25 7.23
C LYS A 108 12.26 2.83 8.36
N GLU A 109 12.31 3.51 9.50
CA GLU A 109 11.52 3.09 10.66
C GLU A 109 10.03 3.37 10.46
N PHE A 110 9.69 4.46 9.74
CA PHE A 110 8.34 4.71 9.26
C PHE A 110 7.86 3.56 8.37
N SER A 111 8.64 3.16 7.35
CA SER A 111 8.28 2.08 6.43
C SER A 111 8.09 0.74 7.16
N LYS A 112 8.96 0.42 8.11
CA LYS A 112 8.85 -0.78 8.96
C LYS A 112 7.59 -0.80 9.81
N LEU A 113 7.17 0.36 10.28
CA LEU A 113 5.99 0.48 11.12
C LEU A 113 4.72 0.28 10.28
N VAL A 114 4.60 0.98 9.14
CA VAL A 114 3.35 1.01 8.36
C VAL A 114 3.12 -0.22 7.49
N ILE A 115 4.15 -1.01 7.16
CA ILE A 115 3.98 -2.24 6.37
C ILE A 115 3.20 -3.31 7.14
N SER A 116 3.12 -3.21 8.45
CA SER A 116 2.30 -4.06 9.31
C SER A 116 1.06 -3.32 9.78
N LYS A 117 -0.11 -3.80 9.37
CA LYS A 117 -1.40 -3.24 9.79
C LYS A 117 -1.59 -3.29 11.32
N GLU A 118 -1.09 -4.35 11.95
CA GLU A 118 -1.10 -4.49 13.42
C GLU A 118 -0.28 -3.38 14.08
N ARG A 119 0.98 -3.21 13.64
CA ARG A 119 1.85 -2.16 14.19
C ARG A 119 1.31 -0.75 13.94
N LEU A 120 0.77 -0.49 12.75
CA LEU A 120 0.13 0.76 12.41
C LEU A 120 -1.05 1.06 13.36
N PHE A 121 -1.92 0.07 13.57
CA PHE A 121 -3.07 0.24 14.44
C PHE A 121 -2.67 0.39 15.90
N ASP A 122 -1.71 -0.40 16.37
CA ASP A 122 -1.19 -0.27 17.75
C ASP A 122 -0.52 1.07 17.99
N ALA A 123 0.22 1.61 17.01
CA ALA A 123 0.87 2.92 17.13
C ALA A 123 -0.15 4.07 17.24
N LEU A 124 -1.36 3.90 16.72
CA LEU A 124 -2.41 4.92 16.71
C LEU A 124 -3.64 4.56 17.57
N LYS A 125 -3.59 3.46 18.35
CA LYS A 125 -4.75 2.92 19.11
C LYS A 125 -5.39 3.89 20.10
N ASP A 126 -4.59 4.78 20.68
CA ASP A 126 -5.07 5.79 21.65
C ASP A 126 -5.68 7.04 20.97
N THR A 127 -5.89 6.94 19.66
CA THR A 127 -6.52 7.95 18.83
C THR A 127 -7.83 7.43 18.23
N ARG A 128 -8.60 8.32 17.61
CA ARG A 128 -9.75 7.91 16.77
C ARG A 128 -9.38 7.76 15.29
N LEU A 129 -8.08 7.80 14.96
CA LEU A 129 -7.60 7.69 13.58
C LEU A 129 -7.70 6.29 13.01
N VAL A 130 -7.65 5.25 13.85
CA VAL A 130 -7.75 3.83 13.48
C VAL A 130 -8.98 3.18 14.11
N PRO A 131 -9.52 2.10 13.56
CA PRO A 131 -10.64 1.39 14.15
C PRO A 131 -10.23 0.70 15.46
N LYS A 132 -11.19 0.45 16.34
CA LYS A 132 -11.00 -0.51 17.42
C LYS A 132 -10.62 -1.84 16.79
N HIS A 133 -9.62 -2.50 17.34
CA HIS A 133 -9.11 -3.75 16.77
C HIS A 133 -8.54 -4.68 17.84
N ILE A 134 -8.45 -5.93 17.48
CA ILE A 134 -7.74 -6.99 18.22
C ILE A 134 -7.07 -7.91 17.21
N THR A 135 -5.97 -8.51 17.60
CA THR A 135 -5.29 -9.55 16.82
C THR A 135 -5.36 -10.86 17.59
N LEU A 136 -5.80 -11.92 16.93
CA LEU A 136 -6.06 -13.23 17.54
C LEU A 136 -5.44 -14.34 16.68
N THR A 137 -4.91 -15.33 17.35
CA THR A 137 -4.59 -16.62 16.75
C THR A 137 -5.86 -17.45 16.53
N VAL A 138 -5.78 -18.49 15.70
CA VAL A 138 -6.90 -19.40 15.43
C VAL A 138 -7.47 -20.00 16.72
N ASN A 139 -6.61 -20.34 17.70
CA ASN A 139 -7.05 -20.94 18.95
C ASN A 139 -7.80 -19.96 19.87
N GLU A 140 -7.41 -18.69 19.87
CA GLU A 140 -8.04 -17.66 20.70
C GLU A 140 -9.45 -17.31 20.21
N ILE A 141 -9.77 -17.57 18.96
CA ILE A 141 -11.10 -17.34 18.37
C ILE A 141 -12.15 -18.31 18.94
N GLU A 142 -11.76 -19.41 19.56
CA GLU A 142 -12.69 -20.35 20.17
C GLU A 142 -13.39 -19.82 21.45
N ASP A 143 -12.81 -18.81 22.11
CA ASP A 143 -13.46 -18.13 23.24
C ASP A 143 -14.21 -16.87 22.74
N PRO A 144 -15.56 -16.85 22.72
CA PRO A 144 -16.34 -15.73 22.21
C PRO A 144 -16.20 -14.43 23.03
N SER A 145 -15.59 -14.46 24.19
CA SER A 145 -15.46 -13.27 25.06
C SER A 145 -14.62 -12.15 24.45
N PHE A 146 -13.72 -12.49 23.50
CA PHE A 146 -12.88 -11.49 22.81
C PHE A 146 -13.68 -10.45 22.03
N ILE A 147 -14.92 -10.77 21.63
CA ILE A 147 -15.72 -9.88 20.79
C ILE A 147 -16.32 -8.69 21.57
N ASN A 148 -16.38 -8.77 22.89
CA ASN A 148 -17.03 -7.76 23.73
C ASN A 148 -16.55 -6.33 23.48
N PRO A 149 -15.25 -6.05 23.23
CA PRO A 149 -14.78 -4.71 22.97
C PRO A 149 -15.20 -4.15 21.59
N LEU A 150 -15.49 -5.04 20.63
CA LEU A 150 -15.79 -4.68 19.24
C LEU A 150 -17.28 -4.67 18.94
N GLY A 151 -18.00 -5.71 19.38
CA GLY A 151 -19.38 -5.98 18.95
C GLY A 151 -19.49 -6.41 17.49
N PHE A 152 -20.62 -7.01 17.10
CA PHE A 152 -20.89 -7.30 15.69
C PHE A 152 -21.65 -6.15 15.00
N PRO A 153 -21.46 -5.98 13.68
CA PRO A 153 -20.57 -6.74 12.79
C PRO A 153 -19.10 -6.35 12.96
N VAL A 154 -18.20 -7.31 12.69
CA VAL A 154 -16.75 -7.08 12.64
C VAL A 154 -16.17 -7.31 11.26
N TRP A 155 -15.07 -6.66 10.97
CA TRP A 155 -14.23 -6.93 9.82
C TRP A 155 -13.06 -7.81 10.23
N ILE A 156 -12.97 -9.01 9.66
CA ILE A 156 -11.86 -9.96 9.85
C ILE A 156 -10.99 -9.99 8.61
N ARG A 157 -9.68 -10.11 8.79
CA ARG A 157 -8.70 -10.27 7.70
C ARG A 157 -7.44 -11.02 8.17
N ASP A 158 -6.60 -11.42 7.23
CA ASP A 158 -5.27 -11.95 7.53
C ASP A 158 -4.47 -10.90 8.32
N GLY A 159 -3.99 -11.26 9.49
CA GLY A 159 -3.19 -10.42 10.39
C GLY A 159 -1.69 -10.41 10.07
N ALA A 160 -1.21 -11.25 9.15
CA ALA A 160 0.21 -11.30 8.81
C ALA A 160 0.69 -10.01 8.14
N ALA A 161 1.93 -9.61 8.45
CA ALA A 161 2.55 -8.44 7.85
C ALA A 161 2.72 -8.60 6.33
N GLY A 162 2.54 -7.51 5.58
CA GLY A 162 2.70 -7.50 4.11
C GLY A 162 1.58 -8.21 3.34
N THR A 163 0.44 -8.52 3.98
CA THR A 163 -0.72 -9.06 3.28
C THR A 163 -1.49 -7.94 2.58
N ALA A 164 -1.49 -8.01 1.25
CA ALA A 164 -2.18 -7.06 0.39
C ALA A 164 -3.51 -7.62 -0.16
N SER A 165 -4.27 -6.77 -0.84
CA SER A 165 -5.45 -7.15 -1.64
C SER A 165 -6.62 -7.77 -0.87
N GLY A 166 -6.75 -7.48 0.42
CA GLY A 166 -7.88 -7.96 1.22
C GLY A 166 -7.89 -9.47 1.45
N LYS A 167 -6.72 -10.13 1.44
CA LYS A 167 -6.61 -11.57 1.72
C LYS A 167 -7.26 -11.93 3.05
N GLY A 168 -8.11 -12.96 3.03
CA GLY A 168 -8.86 -13.39 4.21
C GLY A 168 -9.86 -12.37 4.75
N ALA A 169 -10.19 -11.32 3.98
CA ALA A 169 -11.10 -10.26 4.42
C ALA A 169 -12.57 -10.69 4.31
N PHE A 170 -13.31 -10.48 5.38
CA PHE A 170 -14.73 -10.80 5.47
C PHE A 170 -15.44 -9.93 6.49
N LYS A 171 -16.75 -9.65 6.26
CA LYS A 171 -17.64 -9.04 7.24
C LYS A 171 -18.39 -10.15 8.00
N ALA A 172 -18.00 -10.42 9.22
CA ALA A 172 -18.76 -11.34 10.07
C ALA A 172 -19.88 -10.59 10.79
N THR A 173 -21.10 -11.13 10.74
CA THR A 173 -22.28 -10.53 11.36
C THR A 173 -22.63 -11.18 12.68
N CYS A 174 -22.08 -12.36 12.94
CA CYS A 174 -22.22 -13.11 14.18
C CYS A 174 -20.99 -13.99 14.41
N TYR A 175 -20.93 -14.62 15.56
CA TYR A 175 -19.83 -15.51 15.94
C TYR A 175 -19.69 -16.74 15.05
N ASP A 176 -20.81 -17.32 14.62
CA ASP A 176 -20.80 -18.49 13.73
C ASP A 176 -20.23 -18.16 12.35
N ASP A 177 -20.54 -17.00 11.79
CA ASP A 177 -19.92 -16.50 10.56
C ASP A 177 -18.39 -16.44 10.69
N LEU A 178 -17.91 -15.90 11.81
CA LEU A 178 -16.50 -15.72 12.09
C LEU A 178 -15.79 -17.07 12.21
N LYS A 179 -16.34 -18.03 12.95
CA LYS A 179 -15.79 -19.38 13.07
C LYS A 179 -15.77 -20.12 11.72
N ALA A 180 -16.85 -20.03 10.97
CA ALA A 180 -16.90 -20.63 9.63
C ALA A 180 -15.82 -20.05 8.71
N TRP A 181 -15.61 -18.72 8.76
CA TRP A 181 -14.60 -18.04 7.94
C TRP A 181 -13.18 -18.47 8.31
N VAL A 182 -12.86 -18.53 9.60
CA VAL A 182 -11.56 -19.01 10.09
C VAL A 182 -11.32 -20.45 9.66
N LYS A 183 -12.32 -21.31 9.77
CA LYS A 183 -12.23 -22.71 9.35
C LYS A 183 -11.99 -22.88 7.85
N ILE A 184 -12.54 -22.00 7.02
CA ILE A 184 -12.33 -22.02 5.56
C ILE A 184 -10.89 -21.56 5.22
N ASN A 185 -10.35 -20.60 5.97
CA ASN A 185 -9.04 -20.00 5.70
C ASN A 185 -7.91 -20.68 6.49
N GLN A 186 -7.78 -22.00 6.42
CA GLN A 186 -6.84 -22.82 7.21
C GLN A 186 -5.34 -22.43 7.06
N GLY A 187 -4.97 -21.67 6.03
CA GLY A 187 -3.60 -21.19 5.84
C GLY A 187 -3.28 -19.88 6.58
N ILE A 188 -4.26 -19.29 7.27
CA ILE A 188 -4.07 -18.08 8.05
C ILE A 188 -3.93 -18.47 9.52
N MET A 189 -2.80 -18.15 10.14
CA MET A 189 -2.51 -18.50 11.53
C MET A 189 -2.94 -17.41 12.53
N GLN A 190 -3.02 -16.18 12.06
CA GLN A 190 -3.34 -15.00 12.86
C GLN A 190 -4.31 -14.11 12.10
N PHE A 191 -5.38 -13.70 12.75
CA PHE A 191 -6.40 -12.82 12.20
C PHE A 191 -6.40 -11.48 12.92
N GLN A 192 -6.54 -10.40 12.17
CA GLN A 192 -6.88 -9.09 12.69
C GLN A 192 -8.38 -8.86 12.56
N LEU A 193 -9.02 -8.56 13.67
CA LEU A 193 -10.42 -8.17 13.75
C LEU A 193 -10.50 -6.68 14.06
N SER A 194 -11.44 -6.00 13.44
CA SER A 194 -11.74 -4.60 13.73
C SER A 194 -13.24 -4.33 13.68
N GLU A 195 -13.66 -3.23 14.29
CA GLU A 195 -15.02 -2.73 14.10
C GLU A 195 -15.32 -2.57 12.61
N PHE A 196 -16.54 -2.86 12.21
CA PHE A 196 -16.95 -2.71 10.81
C PHE A 196 -17.26 -1.26 10.48
N LEU A 197 -16.59 -0.73 9.48
CA LEU A 197 -16.77 0.65 8.98
C LEU A 197 -17.67 0.62 7.73
N PRO A 198 -18.91 1.13 7.80
CA PRO A 198 -19.87 1.02 6.69
C PRO A 198 -19.75 2.11 5.62
N GLY A 199 -19.03 3.18 5.87
CA GLY A 199 -18.96 4.36 5.01
C GLY A 199 -18.12 4.20 3.74
N GLY A 200 -17.80 5.31 3.09
CA GLY A 200 -17.02 5.37 1.85
C GLY A 200 -15.60 4.83 1.99
N ASN A 201 -15.00 4.46 0.86
CA ASN A 201 -13.59 4.06 0.80
C ASN A 201 -12.78 5.21 0.22
N TYR A 202 -11.78 5.69 0.93
CA TYR A 202 -10.98 6.85 0.56
C TYR A 202 -9.50 6.50 0.45
N GLY A 203 -8.80 7.19 -0.43
CA GLY A 203 -7.35 7.19 -0.50
C GLY A 203 -6.84 8.62 -0.50
N CYS A 204 -5.85 8.90 0.33
CA CYS A 204 -5.14 10.17 0.37
C CYS A 204 -3.68 9.96 -0.01
N PHE A 205 -3.25 10.55 -1.11
CA PHE A 205 -1.92 10.39 -1.70
C PHE A 205 -1.09 11.62 -1.34
N CYS A 206 -0.07 11.43 -0.53
CA CYS A 206 0.77 12.52 -0.01
C CYS A 206 2.22 12.35 -0.45
N LEU A 207 2.75 13.32 -1.21
CA LEU A 207 4.14 13.36 -1.62
C LEU A 207 4.91 14.34 -0.73
N PHE A 208 5.92 13.83 -0.05
CA PHE A 208 6.81 14.62 0.81
C PHE A 208 8.24 14.65 0.28
N LYS A 209 8.93 15.74 0.56
CA LYS A 209 10.38 15.88 0.37
C LYS A 209 10.96 16.63 1.55
N LYS A 210 11.82 15.98 2.32
CA LYS A 210 12.48 16.55 3.50
C LYS A 210 11.44 17.21 4.44
N GLY A 211 10.52 16.43 4.95
CA GLY A 211 9.44 16.84 5.85
C GLY A 211 8.35 17.73 5.24
N LYS A 212 8.58 18.30 4.07
CA LYS A 212 7.65 19.23 3.45
C LYS A 212 6.68 18.50 2.53
N LEU A 213 5.37 18.70 2.73
CA LEU A 213 4.34 18.24 1.79
C LEU A 213 4.46 19.01 0.47
N ILE A 214 4.69 18.28 -0.61
CA ILE A 214 4.86 18.83 -1.97
C ILE A 214 3.56 18.79 -2.76
N LYS A 215 2.85 17.66 -2.67
CA LYS A 215 1.58 17.43 -3.36
C LYS A 215 0.69 16.52 -2.53
N ILE A 216 -0.60 16.73 -2.67
CA ILE A 216 -1.64 15.87 -2.13
C ILE A 216 -2.72 15.67 -3.18
N ALA A 217 -3.27 14.47 -3.23
CA ALA A 217 -4.44 14.14 -4.02
C ALA A 217 -5.34 13.21 -3.20
N GLN A 218 -6.64 13.27 -3.44
CA GLN A 218 -7.61 12.46 -2.72
C GLN A 218 -8.55 11.80 -3.71
N ALA A 219 -8.95 10.58 -3.41
CA ALA A 219 -9.92 9.86 -4.22
C ALA A 219 -10.86 9.03 -3.33
N GLU A 220 -12.10 8.93 -3.77
CA GLU A 220 -13.02 7.90 -3.31
C GLU A 220 -12.93 6.69 -4.23
N ARG A 221 -12.82 5.50 -3.67
CA ARG A 221 -12.87 4.22 -4.39
C ARG A 221 -14.32 3.75 -4.44
N ILE A 222 -14.97 3.95 -5.58
CA ILE A 222 -16.41 3.66 -5.75
C ILE A 222 -16.64 2.18 -6.03
N GLU A 223 -15.74 1.56 -6.83
CA GLU A 223 -15.86 0.16 -7.23
C GLU A 223 -14.45 -0.46 -7.34
N TYR A 224 -14.33 -1.71 -6.91
CA TYR A 224 -13.11 -2.49 -7.03
C TYR A 224 -13.18 -3.45 -8.21
N ILE A 225 -12.04 -3.73 -8.84
CA ILE A 225 -11.92 -4.77 -9.86
C ILE A 225 -12.32 -6.11 -9.22
N MET A 226 -13.16 -6.89 -9.90
CA MET A 226 -13.65 -8.18 -9.40
C MET A 226 -14.46 -8.13 -8.10
N ALA A 227 -14.92 -6.94 -7.66
CA ALA A 227 -15.72 -6.80 -6.43
C ALA A 227 -16.94 -7.72 -6.36
N LYS A 228 -17.55 -8.00 -7.51
CA LYS A 228 -18.76 -8.88 -7.60
C LYS A 228 -18.48 -10.36 -7.31
N VAL A 229 -17.24 -10.81 -7.43
CA VAL A 229 -16.82 -12.20 -7.17
C VAL A 229 -16.06 -12.36 -5.87
N ALA A 230 -15.55 -11.27 -5.31
CA ALA A 230 -14.89 -11.28 -4.00
C ALA A 230 -15.96 -11.24 -2.89
N ILE A 231 -15.93 -12.19 -1.97
CA ILE A 231 -16.89 -12.28 -0.85
C ILE A 231 -16.88 -10.99 -0.02
N SER A 232 -15.71 -10.39 0.17
CA SER A 232 -15.57 -9.11 0.88
C SER A 232 -16.03 -7.89 0.09
N GLY A 233 -16.20 -8.00 -1.23
CA GLY A 233 -16.39 -6.87 -2.13
C GLY A 233 -15.17 -5.96 -2.29
N VAL A 234 -14.06 -6.27 -1.61
CA VAL A 234 -12.81 -5.49 -1.62
C VAL A 234 -11.68 -6.35 -2.18
N THR A 235 -11.00 -5.85 -3.20
CA THR A 235 -9.93 -6.58 -3.91
C THR A 235 -8.62 -5.80 -4.03
N GLY A 236 -8.51 -4.65 -3.35
CA GLY A 236 -7.33 -3.79 -3.38
C GLY A 236 -7.18 -2.92 -4.64
N ASN A 237 -7.68 -3.34 -5.79
CA ASN A 237 -7.57 -2.59 -7.05
C ASN A 237 -8.89 -1.89 -7.42
N THR A 238 -8.83 -0.57 -7.58
CA THR A 238 -9.99 0.26 -7.93
C THR A 238 -10.28 0.19 -9.42
N SER A 239 -11.53 -0.12 -9.80
CA SER A 239 -12.01 -0.04 -11.19
C SER A 239 -12.69 1.29 -11.49
N LYS A 240 -13.32 1.91 -10.49
CA LYS A 240 -13.99 3.20 -10.60
C LYS A 240 -13.69 4.05 -9.38
N GLY A 241 -13.13 5.22 -9.59
CA GLY A 241 -12.84 6.20 -8.55
C GLY A 241 -13.32 7.59 -8.90
N ARG A 242 -13.38 8.45 -7.92
CA ARG A 242 -13.72 9.87 -8.04
C ARG A 242 -12.67 10.69 -7.29
N LEU A 243 -12.11 11.72 -7.92
CA LEU A 243 -11.24 12.66 -7.23
C LEU A 243 -12.08 13.48 -6.24
N LEU A 244 -11.48 13.76 -5.10
CA LEU A 244 -12.07 14.54 -4.02
C LEU A 244 -11.19 15.74 -3.67
N ASN A 245 -11.79 16.70 -3.02
CA ASN A 245 -11.11 17.78 -2.31
C ASN A 245 -11.83 17.97 -0.98
N ASP A 246 -11.47 17.14 0.00
CA ASP A 246 -12.13 17.05 1.31
C ASP A 246 -11.10 17.32 2.41
N GLU A 247 -11.32 18.38 3.18
CA GLU A 247 -10.40 18.80 4.24
C GLU A 247 -10.33 17.78 5.39
N LEU A 248 -11.41 17.06 5.68
CA LEU A 248 -11.41 16.07 6.75
C LEU A 248 -10.53 14.86 6.38
N ILE A 249 -10.67 14.34 5.15
CA ILE A 249 -9.82 13.26 4.63
C ILE A 249 -8.35 13.69 4.64
N LYS A 250 -8.07 14.89 4.17
CA LYS A 250 -6.71 15.44 4.14
C LYS A 250 -6.11 15.54 5.55
N ASN A 251 -6.86 16.16 6.47
CA ASN A 251 -6.36 16.41 7.82
C ASN A 251 -6.18 15.11 8.59
N THR A 252 -7.07 14.12 8.42
CA THR A 252 -6.93 12.79 9.01
C THR A 252 -5.64 12.11 8.53
N ALA A 253 -5.36 12.16 7.23
CA ALA A 253 -4.14 11.57 6.68
C ALA A 253 -2.87 12.28 7.20
N LEU A 254 -2.87 13.61 7.21
CA LEU A 254 -1.71 14.39 7.65
C LEU A 254 -1.47 14.27 9.16
N ASP A 255 -2.51 14.20 9.98
CA ASP A 255 -2.38 13.96 11.43
C ASP A 255 -1.74 12.60 11.70
N ALA A 256 -2.22 11.55 11.03
CA ALA A 256 -1.62 10.22 11.16
C ALA A 256 -0.14 10.19 10.76
N ILE A 257 0.21 10.72 9.58
CA ILE A 257 1.59 10.78 9.12
C ILE A 257 2.46 11.54 10.13
N SER A 258 1.98 12.67 10.63
CA SER A 258 2.69 13.47 11.63
C SER A 258 2.96 12.70 12.91
N ARG A 259 1.96 11.98 13.44
CA ARG A 259 2.08 11.15 14.65
C ARG A 259 3.06 9.99 14.44
N LEU A 260 2.97 9.32 13.30
CA LEU A 260 3.88 8.22 12.96
C LEU A 260 5.34 8.71 12.82
N CYS A 261 5.56 9.88 12.23
CA CYS A 261 6.87 10.53 12.19
C CYS A 261 7.39 10.89 13.60
N GLN A 262 6.52 11.35 14.50
CA GLN A 262 6.90 11.62 15.89
C GLN A 262 7.28 10.33 16.63
N ILE A 263 6.52 9.24 16.43
CA ILE A 263 6.81 7.92 17.05
C ILE A 263 8.13 7.36 16.55
N THR A 264 8.42 7.47 15.26
CA THR A 264 9.65 6.93 14.66
C THR A 264 10.86 7.87 14.81
N GLY A 265 10.62 9.14 15.15
CA GLY A 265 11.66 10.17 15.19
C GLY A 265 12.23 10.55 13.81
N GLU A 266 11.51 10.21 12.73
CA GLU A 266 11.96 10.41 11.35
C GLU A 266 11.18 11.53 10.64
N GLU A 267 11.87 12.23 9.75
CA GLU A 267 11.28 13.26 8.89
C GLU A 267 10.72 12.62 7.62
N MET A 268 9.44 12.89 7.32
CA MET A 268 8.77 12.27 6.18
C MET A 268 9.40 12.62 4.85
N ASN A 269 9.53 11.62 4.00
CA ASN A 269 10.01 11.72 2.63
C ASN A 269 9.28 10.70 1.76
N GLY A 270 9.21 10.91 0.44
CA GLY A 270 8.57 9.96 -0.47
C GLY A 270 7.06 10.11 -0.61
N LEU A 271 6.47 9.14 -1.28
CA LEU A 271 5.02 9.03 -1.50
C LEU A 271 4.42 8.06 -0.46
N VAL A 272 3.40 8.52 0.23
CA VAL A 272 2.57 7.70 1.11
C VAL A 272 1.12 7.76 0.65
N VAL A 273 0.48 6.62 0.64
CA VAL A 273 -0.97 6.49 0.41
C VAL A 273 -1.60 6.08 1.72
N VAL A 274 -2.54 6.88 2.20
CA VAL A 274 -3.32 6.58 3.40
C VAL A 274 -4.69 6.10 2.96
N ASP A 275 -4.96 4.83 3.16
CA ASP A 275 -6.26 4.24 2.87
C ASP A 275 -7.19 4.38 4.08
N MET A 276 -8.39 4.88 3.82
CA MET A 276 -9.37 5.16 4.86
C MET A 276 -10.74 4.62 4.50
N LYS A 277 -11.54 4.38 5.51
CA LYS A 277 -12.94 4.02 5.38
C LYS A 277 -13.80 4.86 6.33
N GLY A 278 -14.95 5.33 5.85
CA GLY A 278 -15.89 6.09 6.68
C GLY A 278 -16.53 5.23 7.76
N ASP A 279 -16.66 5.77 8.97
CA ASP A 279 -17.50 5.20 10.01
C ASP A 279 -19.01 5.38 9.72
N THR A 280 -19.88 5.15 10.68
CA THR A 280 -21.33 5.33 10.54
C THR A 280 -21.75 6.77 10.21
N ASN A 281 -20.94 7.76 10.55
CA ASN A 281 -21.12 9.17 10.23
C ASN A 281 -20.28 9.61 9.02
N ASN A 282 -19.67 8.64 8.36
CA ASN A 282 -18.73 8.84 7.25
C ASN A 282 -17.46 9.62 7.61
N ILE A 283 -17.09 9.62 8.90
CA ILE A 283 -15.80 10.15 9.35
C ILE A 283 -14.69 9.21 8.89
N PRO A 284 -13.64 9.70 8.21
CA PRO A 284 -12.58 8.85 7.68
C PRO A 284 -11.74 8.24 8.81
N ILE A 285 -11.63 6.92 8.81
CA ILE A 285 -10.83 6.10 9.73
C ILE A 285 -9.79 5.36 8.90
N ILE A 286 -8.54 5.38 9.32
CA ILE A 286 -7.40 4.79 8.60
C ILE A 286 -7.49 3.27 8.68
N THR A 287 -7.32 2.62 7.55
CA THR A 287 -7.34 1.16 7.43
C THR A 287 -6.03 0.59 6.92
N GLU A 288 -5.19 1.44 6.29
CA GLU A 288 -3.87 1.07 5.76
C GLU A 288 -3.03 2.31 5.47
#